data_bb3c7d7c0d3ae8d31cb95a460c3c7f16
#
_entry.id   bb3c7d7c0d3ae8d31cb95a460c3c7f16
#
_cell.length_a   1.000
_cell.length_b   1.000
_cell.length_c   1.000
_cell.angle_alpha   90.00
_cell.angle_beta   90.00
_cell.angle_gamma   90.00
#
_symmetry.space_group_name_H-M   'P 1'
#
loop_
_entity.id
_entity.type
_entity.pdbx_description
1 polymer ?
#
loop_
_entity_poly.entity_id
_entity_poly.type
_entity_poly.pdbx_seq_one_letter_code
_entity_poly.pdbx_strand_id
1 'polypeptide(L)'
;LILFVMSAILLLIGWANALNLTVARFLERGREFGLRKAFGASRRQIIIQGLLESGFMNLLATLIAFGWLELLLPLVYRWAGQNFGTDILMQPAFWGIVAGVVIIGTLVVGLYPSWLMVTIRPSEIMRGKLLHGKRGNRIRKALIVVQFLASFVLIAGTFTVFQQVRYMQREAESDLNTRILVIKYPSFTEGLSLRMESFTKRLKQRADVSHVTVSGAVPGVEVANYFTNRPYGSDPSQVKLIQMFSVDYDYLSAYMPRMICGRSFSEDYGGDLNRVVLNEEAVRLLGYESAEAALGQQLKMEVVSDPLEIIGVVENYHQQSLAVAYKPIIFFLKERVPFIATPYISVCLKGKGDAGVLTEIEQMYREYFPTSLFSYFFLNDFNEFLYKSDRNFGWIFASASLLAVFVACLGLWIVTLFSTLSRLKEVGIRKVLGANKTSLFFVLTKELLLLTVLASAIGIPVSAVLMNAWLETYAFHISLSWWIYAATFVLLMLIAFLTVLQQVWRTIRQKPMRILKYE
;
A
#
# COMPACT_ATOMS: atom_id res chain seq x y z
N LEU A 1 5.09 9.55 3.18
CA LEU A 1 6.41 9.37 2.56
C LEU A 1 6.33 8.51 1.29
N ILE A 2 5.73 7.31 1.33
CA ILE A 2 5.69 6.37 0.19
C ILE A 2 4.99 6.97 -1.03
N LEU A 3 3.82 7.60 -0.87
CA LEU A 3 3.11 8.27 -1.97
C LEU A 3 3.94 9.38 -2.61
N PHE A 4 4.73 10.11 -1.81
CA PHE A 4 5.66 11.11 -2.33
C PHE A 4 6.77 10.48 -3.17
N VAL A 5 7.36 9.38 -2.70
CA VAL A 5 8.39 8.63 -3.45
C VAL A 5 7.81 8.08 -4.75
N MET A 6 6.60 7.52 -4.73
CA MET A 6 5.92 7.04 -5.93
C MET A 6 5.67 8.16 -6.94
N SER A 7 5.19 9.31 -6.48
CA SER A 7 4.96 10.49 -7.34
C SER A 7 6.27 10.99 -7.96
N ALA A 8 7.35 11.01 -7.19
CA ALA A 8 8.68 11.37 -7.69
C ALA A 8 9.18 10.39 -8.75
N ILE A 9 8.97 9.07 -8.54
CA ILE A 9 9.31 8.02 -9.53
C ILE A 9 8.51 8.23 -10.82
N LEU A 10 7.20 8.47 -10.73
CA LEU A 10 6.35 8.72 -11.91
C LEU A 10 6.78 9.97 -12.67
N LEU A 11 7.12 11.06 -11.99
CA LEU A 11 7.66 12.27 -12.59
C LEU A 11 8.99 12.01 -13.30
N LEU A 12 9.90 11.26 -12.68
CA LEU A 12 11.18 10.88 -13.29
C LEU A 12 10.97 10.06 -14.57
N ILE A 13 10.04 9.11 -14.58
CA ILE A 13 9.69 8.33 -15.78
C ILE A 13 9.12 9.26 -16.86
N GLY A 14 8.22 10.17 -16.51
CA GLY A 14 7.64 11.15 -17.41
C GLY A 14 8.69 12.07 -18.04
N TRP A 15 9.58 12.64 -17.23
CA TRP A 15 10.68 13.47 -17.71
C TRP A 15 11.68 12.70 -18.56
N ALA A 16 12.01 11.46 -18.21
CA ALA A 16 12.87 10.61 -19.02
C ALA A 16 12.27 10.35 -20.40
N ASN A 17 10.96 10.12 -20.48
CA ASN A 17 10.23 9.97 -21.75
C ASN A 17 10.23 11.26 -22.58
N ALA A 18 9.88 12.37 -21.95
CA ALA A 18 9.89 13.67 -22.60
C ALA A 18 11.29 14.01 -23.13
N LEU A 19 12.35 13.72 -22.35
CA LEU A 19 13.74 13.91 -22.75
C LEU A 19 14.10 13.02 -23.95
N ASN A 20 13.74 11.72 -23.95
CA ASN A 20 13.96 10.82 -25.08
C ASN A 20 13.31 11.33 -26.36
N LEU A 21 12.05 11.79 -26.26
CA LEU A 21 11.30 12.34 -27.39
C LEU A 21 11.93 13.65 -27.90
N THR A 22 12.31 14.54 -26.98
CA THR A 22 12.92 15.84 -27.31
C THR A 22 14.26 15.62 -28.02
N VAL A 23 15.12 14.75 -27.50
CA VAL A 23 16.39 14.40 -28.15
C VAL A 23 16.15 13.87 -29.55
N ALA A 24 15.16 12.99 -29.73
CA ALA A 24 14.82 12.44 -31.04
C ALA A 24 14.38 13.53 -32.04
N ARG A 25 13.46 14.42 -31.62
CA ARG A 25 13.01 15.57 -32.44
C ARG A 25 14.16 16.52 -32.79
N PHE A 26 15.04 16.83 -31.85
CA PHE A 26 16.19 17.69 -32.11
C PHE A 26 17.15 17.07 -33.13
N LEU A 27 17.33 15.74 -33.11
CA LEU A 27 18.16 15.05 -34.13
C LEU A 27 17.54 15.11 -35.53
N GLU A 28 16.20 15.02 -35.65
CA GLU A 28 15.50 15.19 -36.94
C GLU A 28 15.64 16.63 -37.46
N ARG A 29 15.51 17.63 -36.59
CA ARG A 29 15.69 19.05 -36.94
C ARG A 29 17.16 19.49 -37.01
N GLY A 30 18.09 18.54 -36.95
CA GLY A 30 19.53 18.85 -36.93
C GLY A 30 19.96 19.74 -38.08
N ARG A 31 19.49 19.48 -39.33
CA ARG A 31 19.82 20.30 -40.52
C ARG A 31 19.39 21.77 -40.35
N GLU A 32 18.21 22.04 -39.74
CA GLU A 32 17.72 23.38 -39.44
C GLU A 32 18.66 24.09 -38.45
N PHE A 33 19.05 23.43 -37.36
CA PHE A 33 20.01 23.96 -36.41
C PHE A 33 21.40 24.17 -37.00
N GLY A 34 21.83 23.28 -37.90
CA GLY A 34 23.09 23.44 -38.64
C GLY A 34 23.11 24.69 -39.52
N LEU A 35 22.04 24.95 -40.25
CA LEU A 35 21.84 26.13 -41.07
C LEU A 35 21.83 27.43 -40.22
N ARG A 36 21.04 27.41 -39.13
CA ARG A 36 20.99 28.59 -38.22
C ARG A 36 22.36 28.93 -37.66
N LYS A 37 23.18 27.94 -37.26
CA LYS A 37 24.57 28.16 -36.83
C LYS A 37 25.44 28.71 -37.93
N ALA A 38 25.30 28.20 -39.19
CA ALA A 38 26.03 28.73 -40.33
C ALA A 38 25.68 30.18 -40.61
N PHE A 39 24.44 30.60 -40.37
CA PHE A 39 23.98 31.99 -40.46
C PHE A 39 24.24 32.82 -39.20
N GLY A 40 25.04 32.34 -38.22
CA GLY A 40 25.51 33.11 -37.08
C GLY A 40 24.68 33.06 -35.82
N ALA A 41 23.73 32.10 -35.71
CA ALA A 41 22.95 31.94 -34.47
C ALA A 41 23.89 31.65 -33.27
N SER A 42 23.74 32.41 -32.20
CA SER A 42 24.53 32.24 -30.97
C SER A 42 24.11 31.00 -30.19
N ARG A 43 25.06 30.46 -29.41
CA ARG A 43 24.78 29.30 -28.52
C ARG A 43 23.62 29.61 -27.56
N ARG A 44 23.56 30.80 -27.03
CA ARG A 44 22.50 31.26 -26.10
C ARG A 44 21.12 31.23 -26.74
N GLN A 45 21.00 31.66 -27.99
CA GLN A 45 19.73 31.65 -28.72
C GLN A 45 19.17 30.23 -28.87
N ILE A 46 20.02 29.23 -29.22
CA ILE A 46 19.61 27.82 -29.36
C ILE A 46 19.15 27.24 -28.00
N ILE A 47 19.87 27.56 -26.92
CA ILE A 47 19.52 27.10 -25.57
C ILE A 47 18.20 27.71 -25.12
N ILE A 48 18.03 29.03 -25.26
CA ILE A 48 16.79 29.72 -24.86
C ILE A 48 15.61 29.20 -25.66
N GLN A 49 15.74 28.98 -26.96
CA GLN A 49 14.67 28.40 -27.77
C GLN A 49 14.26 27.02 -27.25
N GLY A 50 15.22 26.13 -26.97
CA GLY A 50 14.90 24.80 -26.43
C GLY A 50 14.26 24.83 -25.04
N LEU A 51 14.67 25.78 -24.19
CA LEU A 51 14.04 26.00 -22.89
C LEU A 51 12.59 26.53 -23.02
N LEU A 52 12.35 27.47 -23.94
CA LEU A 52 11.00 28.00 -24.18
C LEU A 52 10.08 26.93 -24.76
N GLU A 53 10.53 26.12 -25.75
CA GLU A 53 9.77 24.99 -26.30
C GLU A 53 9.42 23.98 -25.20
N SER A 54 10.38 23.61 -24.36
CA SER A 54 10.17 22.66 -23.25
C SER A 54 9.30 23.25 -22.14
N GLY A 55 9.48 24.53 -21.81
CA GLY A 55 8.68 25.25 -20.82
C GLY A 55 7.20 25.32 -21.23
N PHE A 56 6.93 25.66 -22.49
CA PHE A 56 5.59 25.67 -23.04
C PHE A 56 4.92 24.29 -22.97
N MET A 57 5.65 23.21 -23.32
CA MET A 57 5.14 21.85 -23.24
C MET A 57 4.87 21.40 -21.80
N ASN A 58 5.76 21.74 -20.84
CA ASN A 58 5.54 21.42 -19.44
C ASN A 58 4.36 22.20 -18.85
N LEU A 59 4.20 23.47 -19.21
CA LEU A 59 3.05 24.27 -18.78
C LEU A 59 1.74 23.68 -19.31
N LEU A 60 1.68 23.35 -20.61
CA LEU A 60 0.52 22.73 -21.23
C LEU A 60 0.20 21.37 -20.57
N ALA A 61 1.21 20.54 -20.31
CA ALA A 61 1.04 19.26 -19.60
C ALA A 61 0.50 19.47 -18.19
N THR A 62 0.97 20.49 -17.48
CA THR A 62 0.47 20.85 -16.15
C THR A 62 -1.00 21.29 -16.19
N LEU A 63 -1.40 22.11 -17.16
CA LEU A 63 -2.81 22.50 -17.34
C LEU A 63 -3.71 21.30 -17.62
N ILE A 64 -3.28 20.39 -18.48
CA ILE A 64 -3.99 19.13 -18.76
C ILE A 64 -4.08 18.27 -17.50
N ALA A 65 -3.00 18.20 -16.70
CA ALA A 65 -2.99 17.45 -15.45
C ALA A 65 -3.99 18.01 -14.43
N PHE A 66 -4.17 19.33 -14.35
CA PHE A 66 -5.22 19.95 -13.53
C PHE A 66 -6.62 19.58 -14.01
N GLY A 67 -6.85 19.58 -15.32
CA GLY A 67 -8.14 19.12 -15.86
C GLY A 67 -8.44 17.66 -15.51
N TRP A 68 -7.45 16.78 -15.59
CA TRP A 68 -7.57 15.39 -15.13
C TRP A 68 -7.78 15.29 -13.62
N LEU A 69 -7.10 16.13 -12.83
CA LEU A 69 -7.26 16.17 -11.37
C LEU A 69 -8.71 16.45 -10.99
N GLU A 70 -9.32 17.48 -11.55
CA GLU A 70 -10.73 17.83 -11.29
C GLU A 70 -11.69 16.71 -11.69
N LEU A 71 -11.44 16.06 -12.84
CA LEU A 71 -12.27 14.97 -13.32
C LEU A 71 -12.18 13.71 -12.43
N LEU A 72 -10.99 13.40 -11.93
CA LEU A 72 -10.72 12.19 -11.14
C LEU A 72 -10.92 12.39 -9.64
N LEU A 73 -10.92 13.62 -9.14
CA LEU A 73 -11.04 13.93 -7.72
C LEU A 73 -12.31 13.32 -7.07
N PRO A 74 -13.51 13.37 -7.68
CA PRO A 74 -14.71 12.72 -7.13
C PRO A 74 -14.56 11.19 -7.00
N LEU A 75 -13.85 10.56 -7.93
CA LEU A 75 -13.58 9.12 -7.89
C LEU A 75 -12.63 8.78 -6.73
N VAL A 76 -11.59 9.59 -6.54
CA VAL A 76 -10.63 9.44 -5.43
C VAL A 76 -11.33 9.61 -4.08
N TYR A 77 -12.23 10.58 -3.94
CA TYR A 77 -13.02 10.77 -2.72
C TYR A 77 -13.89 9.56 -2.38
N ARG A 78 -14.55 8.97 -3.37
CA ARG A 78 -15.34 7.74 -3.17
C ARG A 78 -14.48 6.56 -2.72
N TRP A 79 -13.26 6.45 -3.25
CA TRP A 79 -12.35 5.35 -2.91
C TRP A 79 -11.64 5.56 -1.58
N ALA A 80 -11.18 6.76 -1.30
CA ALA A 80 -10.44 7.06 -0.08
C ALA A 80 -11.37 7.15 1.15
N GLY A 81 -12.67 7.39 0.95
CA GLY A 81 -13.63 7.56 2.06
C GLY A 81 -13.38 8.82 2.90
N GLN A 82 -12.49 9.69 2.46
CA GLN A 82 -12.13 10.96 3.09
C GLN A 82 -12.27 12.08 2.06
N ASN A 83 -12.87 13.17 2.45
CA ASN A 83 -12.82 14.40 1.68
C ASN A 83 -11.44 15.04 1.92
N PHE A 84 -10.51 14.79 1.01
CA PHE A 84 -9.33 15.65 0.92
C PHE A 84 -9.83 17.03 0.52
N GLY A 85 -9.93 17.93 1.49
CA GLY A 85 -10.50 19.25 1.25
C GLY A 85 -9.79 19.95 0.08
N THR A 86 -10.55 20.70 -0.71
CA THR A 86 -10.05 21.63 -1.73
C THR A 86 -9.07 22.66 -1.15
N ASP A 87 -8.96 22.72 0.17
CA ASP A 87 -8.06 23.58 0.93
C ASP A 87 -6.58 23.42 0.55
N ILE A 88 -6.16 22.25 0.03
CA ILE A 88 -4.80 22.02 -0.46
C ILE A 88 -4.51 22.93 -1.67
N LEU A 89 -5.48 23.13 -2.56
CA LEU A 89 -5.34 24.01 -3.72
C LEU A 89 -5.24 25.49 -3.34
N MET A 90 -5.68 25.86 -2.15
CA MET A 90 -5.58 27.22 -1.62
C MET A 90 -4.25 27.48 -0.91
N GLN A 91 -3.45 26.45 -0.63
CA GLN A 91 -2.18 26.60 0.07
C GLN A 91 -1.07 27.10 -0.86
N PRO A 92 -0.36 28.20 -0.53
CA PRO A 92 0.77 28.70 -1.33
C PRO A 92 1.87 27.65 -1.55
N ALA A 93 2.09 26.77 -0.57
CA ALA A 93 3.07 25.68 -0.66
C ALA A 93 2.79 24.73 -1.83
N PHE A 94 1.51 24.43 -2.10
CA PHE A 94 1.11 23.59 -3.24
C PHE A 94 1.57 24.21 -4.58
N TRP A 95 1.29 25.47 -4.79
CA TRP A 95 1.70 26.20 -6.01
C TRP A 95 3.21 26.34 -6.12
N GLY A 96 3.93 26.46 -4.98
CA GLY A 96 5.38 26.41 -4.94
C GLY A 96 5.94 25.08 -5.44
N ILE A 97 5.33 23.95 -5.04
CA ILE A 97 5.71 22.60 -5.52
C ILE A 97 5.42 22.48 -7.02
N VAL A 98 4.23 22.89 -7.47
CA VAL A 98 3.86 22.87 -8.91
C VAL A 98 4.83 23.67 -9.75
N ALA A 99 5.14 24.90 -9.34
CA ALA A 99 6.13 25.75 -10.01
C ALA A 99 7.52 25.09 -10.04
N GLY A 100 7.94 24.49 -8.93
CA GLY A 100 9.19 23.73 -8.85
C GLY A 100 9.23 22.55 -9.84
N VAL A 101 8.17 21.78 -9.95
CA VAL A 101 8.04 20.67 -10.91
C VAL A 101 8.13 21.15 -12.36
N VAL A 102 7.44 22.25 -12.69
CA VAL A 102 7.49 22.85 -14.04
C VAL A 102 8.89 23.39 -14.36
N ILE A 103 9.54 24.08 -13.44
CA ILE A 103 10.89 24.63 -13.62
C ILE A 103 11.91 23.51 -13.79
N ILE A 104 11.92 22.53 -12.87
CA ILE A 104 12.86 21.39 -12.92
C ILE A 104 12.64 20.59 -14.21
N GLY A 105 11.37 20.28 -14.55
CA GLY A 105 11.03 19.58 -15.77
C GLY A 105 11.48 20.31 -17.02
N THR A 106 11.31 21.63 -17.08
CA THR A 106 11.77 22.48 -18.18
C THR A 106 13.30 22.44 -18.31
N LEU A 107 14.03 22.51 -17.20
CA LEU A 107 15.49 22.42 -17.21
C LEU A 107 15.96 21.02 -17.65
N VAL A 108 15.40 19.96 -17.09
CA VAL A 108 15.79 18.58 -17.44
C VAL A 108 15.52 18.27 -18.90
N VAL A 109 14.31 18.59 -19.39
CA VAL A 109 13.88 18.22 -20.75
C VAL A 109 14.43 19.18 -21.80
N GLY A 110 14.64 20.47 -21.47
CA GLY A 110 15.06 21.50 -22.44
C GLY A 110 16.56 21.72 -22.50
N LEU A 111 17.26 21.74 -21.36
CA LEU A 111 18.67 22.14 -21.31
C LEU A 111 19.59 21.10 -21.98
N TYR A 112 19.40 19.81 -21.68
CA TYR A 112 20.27 18.76 -22.18
C TYR A 112 20.22 18.60 -23.71
N PRO A 113 19.04 18.49 -24.38
CA PRO A 113 18.99 18.40 -25.85
C PRO A 113 19.53 19.65 -26.52
N SER A 114 19.25 20.84 -25.97
CA SER A 114 19.75 22.10 -26.52
C SER A 114 21.28 22.20 -26.41
N TRP A 115 21.85 21.80 -25.26
CA TRP A 115 23.31 21.73 -25.10
C TRP A 115 23.95 20.73 -26.08
N LEU A 116 23.30 19.57 -26.29
CA LEU A 116 23.78 18.58 -27.26
C LEU A 116 23.86 19.19 -28.67
N MET A 117 22.81 19.95 -29.09
CA MET A 117 22.82 20.61 -30.39
C MET A 117 23.89 21.70 -30.52
N VAL A 118 24.17 22.42 -29.42
CA VAL A 118 25.22 23.43 -29.40
C VAL A 118 26.62 22.81 -29.58
N THR A 119 26.88 21.65 -29.05
CA THR A 119 28.20 21.00 -29.07
C THR A 119 28.53 20.30 -30.42
N ILE A 120 27.54 19.94 -31.24
CA ILE A 120 27.73 19.27 -32.51
C ILE A 120 28.20 20.31 -33.56
N ARG A 121 29.20 19.92 -34.35
CA ARG A 121 29.75 20.77 -35.45
C ARG A 121 28.79 20.82 -36.64
N PRO A 122 28.57 22.00 -37.28
CA PRO A 122 27.70 22.12 -38.46
C PRO A 122 28.05 21.15 -39.59
N SER A 123 29.36 20.91 -39.80
CA SER A 123 29.86 19.97 -40.82
C SER A 123 29.46 18.51 -40.59
N GLU A 124 29.32 18.08 -39.33
CA GLU A 124 28.85 16.73 -38.97
C GLU A 124 27.35 16.60 -39.21
N ILE A 125 26.62 17.68 -38.96
CA ILE A 125 25.17 17.79 -39.17
C ILE A 125 24.86 17.66 -40.68
N MET A 126 25.60 18.39 -41.52
CA MET A 126 25.40 18.39 -42.98
C MET A 126 25.75 17.05 -43.61
N ARG A 127 26.69 16.28 -43.05
CA ARG A 127 27.07 14.93 -43.52
C ARG A 127 26.15 13.80 -43.07
N GLY A 128 25.05 14.09 -42.36
CA GLY A 128 24.08 13.09 -41.90
C GLY A 128 24.59 12.13 -40.80
N LYS A 129 25.75 12.42 -40.17
CA LYS A 129 26.36 11.54 -39.15
C LYS A 129 25.75 11.69 -37.74
N LEU A 130 24.72 12.50 -37.57
CA LEU A 130 24.07 12.80 -36.27
C LEU A 130 23.43 11.58 -35.60
N LEU A 131 22.88 10.66 -36.40
CA LEU A 131 22.17 9.49 -35.86
C LEU A 131 23.12 8.42 -35.26
N HIS A 132 24.43 8.54 -35.45
CA HIS A 132 25.44 7.55 -35.03
C HIS A 132 26.31 8.02 -33.84
N GLY A 133 25.99 9.12 -33.19
CA GLY A 133 26.75 9.63 -32.04
C GLY A 133 26.72 8.66 -30.86
N LYS A 134 27.88 8.06 -30.50
CA LYS A 134 28.02 7.09 -29.39
C LYS A 134 27.50 7.64 -28.05
N ARG A 135 27.60 8.97 -27.82
CA ARG A 135 27.25 9.61 -26.54
C ARG A 135 25.73 9.74 -26.34
N GLY A 136 24.98 10.15 -27.38
CA GLY A 136 23.50 10.25 -27.31
C GLY A 136 22.82 8.89 -27.13
N ASN A 137 23.40 7.83 -27.73
CA ASN A 137 22.87 6.47 -27.61
C ASN A 137 23.05 5.90 -26.18
N ARG A 138 24.16 6.23 -25.48
CA ARG A 138 24.38 5.78 -24.09
C ARG A 138 23.37 6.38 -23.12
N ILE A 139 23.08 7.67 -23.21
CA ILE A 139 22.12 8.34 -22.34
C ILE A 139 20.71 7.80 -22.54
N ARG A 140 20.32 7.59 -23.81
CA ARG A 140 19.03 6.99 -24.12
C ARG A 140 18.89 5.58 -23.51
N LYS A 141 19.93 4.75 -23.59
CA LYS A 141 19.96 3.41 -22.96
C LYS A 141 19.84 3.52 -21.43
N ALA A 142 20.57 4.45 -20.81
CA ALA A 142 20.49 4.69 -19.38
C ALA A 142 19.08 5.10 -18.95
N LEU A 143 18.43 6.00 -19.69
CA LEU A 143 17.05 6.41 -19.43
C LEU A 143 16.05 5.25 -19.52
N ILE A 144 16.23 4.35 -20.50
CA ILE A 144 15.41 3.13 -20.61
C ILE A 144 15.62 2.24 -19.39
N VAL A 145 16.87 2.03 -18.97
CA VAL A 145 17.17 1.21 -17.78
C VAL A 145 16.50 1.82 -16.54
N VAL A 146 16.61 3.14 -16.34
CA VAL A 146 15.95 3.83 -15.21
C VAL A 146 14.43 3.68 -15.26
N GLN A 147 13.80 3.80 -16.42
CA GLN A 147 12.36 3.61 -16.58
C GLN A 147 11.91 2.18 -16.25
N PHE A 148 12.59 1.17 -16.77
CA PHE A 148 12.27 -0.23 -16.47
C PHE A 148 12.60 -0.61 -15.03
N LEU A 149 13.68 -0.05 -14.45
CA LEU A 149 13.99 -0.19 -13.03
C LEU A 149 12.85 0.34 -12.16
N ALA A 150 12.41 1.56 -12.43
CA ALA A 150 11.30 2.18 -11.70
C ALA A 150 9.99 1.38 -11.87
N SER A 151 9.68 0.93 -13.10
CA SER A 151 8.52 0.07 -13.35
C SER A 151 8.63 -1.27 -12.61
N PHE A 152 9.83 -1.87 -12.56
CA PHE A 152 10.07 -3.10 -11.80
C PHE A 152 9.78 -2.92 -10.31
N VAL A 153 10.32 -1.86 -9.70
CA VAL A 153 10.11 -1.54 -8.28
C VAL A 153 8.63 -1.34 -7.97
N LEU A 154 7.91 -0.62 -8.82
CA LEU A 154 6.48 -0.38 -8.63
C LEU A 154 5.64 -1.65 -8.80
N ILE A 155 5.93 -2.50 -9.77
CA ILE A 155 5.20 -3.77 -9.95
C ILE A 155 5.49 -4.73 -8.80
N ALA A 156 6.76 -4.90 -8.41
CA ALA A 156 7.14 -5.73 -7.28
C ALA A 156 6.51 -5.23 -5.98
N GLY A 157 6.50 -3.91 -5.76
CA GLY A 157 5.82 -3.29 -4.65
C GLY A 157 4.31 -3.55 -4.65
N THR A 158 3.66 -3.47 -5.82
CA THR A 158 2.24 -3.82 -5.96
C THR A 158 1.96 -5.25 -5.50
N PHE A 159 2.72 -6.23 -5.98
CA PHE A 159 2.56 -7.62 -5.55
C PHE A 159 2.78 -7.79 -4.04
N THR A 160 3.80 -7.14 -3.49
CA THR A 160 4.11 -7.19 -2.06
C THR A 160 2.97 -6.60 -1.22
N VAL A 161 2.47 -5.41 -1.58
CA VAL A 161 1.37 -4.74 -0.86
C VAL A 161 0.10 -5.59 -0.89
N PHE A 162 -0.30 -6.11 -2.05
CA PHE A 162 -1.49 -6.97 -2.13
C PHE A 162 -1.33 -8.26 -1.34
N GLN A 163 -0.14 -8.86 -1.33
CA GLN A 163 0.12 -10.07 -0.57
C GLN A 163 0.07 -9.80 0.94
N GLN A 164 0.62 -8.66 1.41
CA GLN A 164 0.55 -8.26 2.81
C GLN A 164 -0.89 -8.01 3.25
N VAL A 165 -1.67 -7.26 2.47
CA VAL A 165 -3.09 -7.01 2.79
C VAL A 165 -3.88 -8.32 2.83
N ARG A 166 -3.64 -9.23 1.89
CA ARG A 166 -4.30 -10.54 1.86
C ARG A 166 -3.90 -11.41 3.06
N TYR A 167 -2.65 -11.34 3.49
CA TYR A 167 -2.18 -12.02 4.70
C TYR A 167 -2.93 -11.49 5.93
N MET A 168 -2.98 -10.18 6.12
CA MET A 168 -3.68 -9.55 7.23
C MET A 168 -5.17 -9.90 7.28
N GLN A 169 -5.85 -9.91 6.13
CA GLN A 169 -7.27 -10.28 6.06
C GLN A 169 -7.50 -11.75 6.43
N ARG A 170 -6.67 -12.66 5.94
CA ARG A 170 -6.79 -14.09 6.22
C ARG A 170 -6.56 -14.41 7.69
N GLU A 171 -5.57 -13.78 8.31
CA GLU A 171 -5.27 -13.99 9.72
C GLU A 171 -6.41 -13.46 10.59
N ALA A 172 -6.95 -12.29 10.28
CA ALA A 172 -8.10 -11.72 10.99
C ALA A 172 -9.40 -12.54 10.84
N GLU A 173 -9.57 -13.26 9.72
CA GLU A 173 -10.74 -14.13 9.50
C GLU A 173 -10.59 -15.50 10.17
N SER A 174 -9.36 -15.99 10.35
CA SER A 174 -9.11 -17.34 10.87
C SER A 174 -9.56 -17.53 12.31
N ASP A 175 -9.57 -16.47 13.10
CA ASP A 175 -9.87 -16.51 14.53
C ASP A 175 -11.38 -16.56 14.85
N LEU A 176 -12.27 -16.29 13.88
CA LEU A 176 -13.70 -16.15 14.12
C LEU A 176 -14.55 -16.97 13.14
N ASN A 177 -14.77 -18.25 13.44
CA ASN A 177 -15.72 -19.10 12.68
C ASN A 177 -17.21 -18.76 12.91
N THR A 178 -17.51 -17.83 13.82
CA THR A 178 -18.86 -17.41 14.21
C THR A 178 -19.12 -15.95 13.85
N ARG A 179 -20.35 -15.66 13.41
CA ARG A 179 -20.75 -14.28 13.16
C ARG A 179 -21.11 -13.63 14.48
N ILE A 180 -20.36 -12.62 14.91
CA ILE A 180 -20.57 -11.91 16.16
C ILE A 180 -21.23 -10.56 15.89
N LEU A 181 -22.43 -10.38 16.44
CA LEU A 181 -23.15 -9.12 16.48
C LEU A 181 -22.74 -8.36 17.74
N VAL A 182 -22.13 -7.19 17.57
CA VAL A 182 -21.76 -6.31 18.68
C VAL A 182 -22.76 -5.17 18.76
N ILE A 183 -23.44 -5.07 19.88
CA ILE A 183 -24.41 -4.02 20.19
C ILE A 183 -23.76 -3.05 21.18
N LYS A 184 -23.86 -1.75 20.92
CA LYS A 184 -23.39 -0.75 21.88
C LYS A 184 -24.28 -0.74 23.11
N TYR A 185 -23.63 -0.64 24.27
CA TYR A 185 -24.33 -0.59 25.56
C TYR A 185 -25.35 0.54 25.59
N PRO A 186 -26.55 0.32 26.13
CA PRO A 186 -27.58 1.35 26.17
C PRO A 186 -27.18 2.53 27.04
N SER A 187 -27.80 3.68 26.80
CA SER A 187 -27.59 4.88 27.59
C SER A 187 -28.00 4.64 29.04
N PHE A 188 -27.31 5.32 29.95
CA PHE A 188 -27.57 5.18 31.41
C PHE A 188 -29.01 5.56 31.73
N THR A 189 -29.74 4.63 32.35
CA THR A 189 -31.12 4.81 32.80
C THR A 189 -31.28 4.10 34.15
N GLU A 190 -32.25 4.53 34.94
CA GLU A 190 -32.55 3.90 36.22
C GLU A 190 -32.93 2.43 36.05
N GLY A 191 -32.35 1.54 36.87
CA GLY A 191 -32.56 0.10 36.78
C GLY A 191 -31.84 -0.60 35.57
N LEU A 192 -30.86 0.08 34.99
CA LEU A 192 -30.14 -0.42 33.80
C LEU A 192 -29.50 -1.80 33.99
N SER A 193 -28.86 -2.07 35.14
CA SER A 193 -28.20 -3.35 35.41
C SER A 193 -29.20 -4.53 35.41
N LEU A 194 -30.35 -4.38 36.02
CA LEU A 194 -31.40 -5.41 36.09
C LEU A 194 -32.02 -5.69 34.70
N ARG A 195 -32.28 -4.62 33.94
CA ARG A 195 -32.77 -4.74 32.56
C ARG A 195 -31.74 -5.41 31.66
N MET A 196 -30.46 -5.12 31.86
CA MET A 196 -29.35 -5.68 31.15
C MET A 196 -29.18 -7.18 31.41
N GLU A 197 -29.26 -7.58 32.68
CA GLU A 197 -29.25 -8.98 33.07
C GLU A 197 -30.42 -9.76 32.43
N SER A 198 -31.63 -9.19 32.51
CA SER A 198 -32.81 -9.79 31.90
C SER A 198 -32.69 -9.89 30.36
N PHE A 199 -32.18 -8.87 29.70
CA PHE A 199 -31.96 -8.85 28.26
C PHE A 199 -30.92 -9.89 27.82
N THR A 200 -29.75 -9.93 28.46
CA THR A 200 -28.69 -10.89 28.16
C THR A 200 -29.14 -12.33 28.45
N LYS A 201 -29.90 -12.56 29.51
CA LYS A 201 -30.50 -13.89 29.83
C LYS A 201 -31.47 -14.33 28.73
N ARG A 202 -32.32 -13.43 28.24
CA ARG A 202 -33.28 -13.74 27.17
C ARG A 202 -32.55 -14.00 25.83
N LEU A 203 -31.46 -13.30 25.54
CA LEU A 203 -30.61 -13.58 24.37
C LEU A 203 -29.95 -14.96 24.47
N LYS A 204 -29.43 -15.35 25.64
CA LYS A 204 -28.82 -16.67 25.87
C LYS A 204 -29.79 -17.83 25.68
N GLN A 205 -31.11 -17.62 25.87
CA GLN A 205 -32.14 -18.63 25.66
C GLN A 205 -32.52 -18.90 24.19
N ARG A 206 -32.03 -18.08 23.27
CA ARG A 206 -32.32 -18.25 21.85
C ARG A 206 -31.51 -19.41 21.26
N ALA A 207 -32.17 -20.20 20.42
CA ALA A 207 -31.55 -21.37 19.78
C ALA A 207 -30.45 -21.02 18.76
N ASP A 208 -30.55 -19.84 18.16
CA ASP A 208 -29.62 -19.28 17.17
C ASP A 208 -28.42 -18.53 17.80
N VAL A 209 -28.38 -18.41 19.11
CA VAL A 209 -27.28 -17.80 19.87
C VAL A 209 -26.44 -18.88 20.52
N SER A 210 -25.12 -18.76 20.47
CA SER A 210 -24.18 -19.65 21.17
C SER A 210 -23.68 -19.05 22.47
N HIS A 211 -23.25 -17.80 22.42
CA HIS A 211 -22.75 -17.06 23.58
C HIS A 211 -23.24 -15.61 23.56
N VAL A 212 -23.41 -15.04 24.74
CA VAL A 212 -23.65 -13.60 24.93
C VAL A 212 -22.70 -13.11 26.00
N THR A 213 -21.92 -12.09 25.69
CA THR A 213 -20.96 -11.50 26.64
C THR A 213 -21.07 -9.99 26.68
N VAL A 214 -20.80 -9.42 27.87
CA VAL A 214 -20.74 -7.96 28.10
C VAL A 214 -19.32 -7.60 28.50
N SER A 215 -18.70 -6.70 27.73
CA SER A 215 -17.28 -6.40 27.91
C SER A 215 -16.91 -4.95 27.69
N GLY A 216 -15.78 -4.56 28.25
CA GLY A 216 -15.12 -3.27 28.02
C GLY A 216 -14.35 -3.20 26.71
N ALA A 217 -14.14 -4.35 26.06
CA ALA A 217 -13.37 -4.47 24.82
C ALA A 217 -13.97 -5.51 23.91
N VAL A 218 -13.82 -5.31 22.60
CA VAL A 218 -14.05 -6.32 21.55
C VAL A 218 -12.86 -6.34 20.62
N PRO A 219 -12.50 -7.48 20.02
CA PRO A 219 -11.40 -7.56 19.08
C PRO A 219 -11.55 -6.53 17.95
N GLY A 220 -10.44 -5.92 17.54
CA GLY A 220 -10.42 -4.88 16.53
C GLY A 220 -10.65 -3.44 17.04
N VAL A 221 -11.25 -3.26 18.21
CA VAL A 221 -11.49 -1.92 18.76
C VAL A 221 -10.40 -1.54 19.75
N GLU A 222 -9.80 -0.37 19.54
CA GLU A 222 -8.79 0.15 20.46
C GLU A 222 -9.42 0.49 21.83
N VAL A 223 -8.79 0.04 22.90
CA VAL A 223 -9.19 0.30 24.27
C VAL A 223 -8.12 1.12 24.95
N ALA A 224 -8.50 2.28 25.49
CA ALA A 224 -7.60 3.22 26.14
C ALA A 224 -7.45 2.98 27.65
N ASN A 225 -7.96 1.88 28.20
CA ASN A 225 -7.94 1.59 29.63
C ASN A 225 -6.59 0.99 30.04
N TYR A 226 -5.63 1.84 30.34
CA TYR A 226 -4.31 1.45 30.84
C TYR A 226 -4.20 1.78 32.32
N PHE A 227 -3.79 0.79 33.12
CA PHE A 227 -3.52 0.97 34.55
C PHE A 227 -2.15 0.45 34.90
N THR A 228 -1.59 1.00 35.98
CA THR A 228 -0.32 0.57 36.53
C THR A 228 -0.50 -0.71 37.35
N ASN A 229 0.29 -1.70 37.02
CA ASN A 229 0.28 -3.03 37.65
C ASN A 229 1.71 -3.47 37.97
N ARG A 230 1.89 -4.27 39.00
CA ARG A 230 3.17 -4.89 39.35
C ARG A 230 2.95 -6.22 40.10
N PRO A 231 3.91 -7.13 40.11
CA PRO A 231 3.86 -8.29 41.00
C PRO A 231 3.70 -7.86 42.45
N TYR A 232 2.88 -8.55 43.22
CA TYR A 232 2.66 -8.24 44.61
C TYR A 232 3.95 -8.42 45.43
N GLY A 233 4.28 -7.48 46.29
CA GLY A 233 5.54 -7.50 47.04
C GLY A 233 6.76 -6.98 46.30
N SER A 234 6.68 -6.68 45.01
CA SER A 234 7.77 -6.04 44.25
C SER A 234 7.95 -4.57 44.60
N ASP A 235 9.10 -4.00 44.22
CA ASP A 235 9.39 -2.58 44.44
C ASP A 235 8.34 -1.70 43.77
N PRO A 236 7.82 -0.66 44.47
CA PRO A 236 6.85 0.30 43.90
C PRO A 236 7.32 1.01 42.64
N SER A 237 8.63 1.06 42.35
CA SER A 237 9.19 1.62 41.13
C SER A 237 9.02 0.69 39.91
N GLN A 238 8.73 -0.59 40.11
CA GLN A 238 8.58 -1.59 39.06
C GLN A 238 7.17 -1.66 38.43
N VAL A 239 6.40 -0.60 38.52
CA VAL A 239 5.07 -0.54 37.90
C VAL A 239 5.15 -0.63 36.40
N LYS A 240 4.24 -1.40 35.82
CA LYS A 240 4.06 -1.56 34.36
C LYS A 240 2.70 -1.06 33.96
N LEU A 241 2.63 -0.32 32.86
CA LEU A 241 1.38 0.12 32.28
C LEU A 241 0.82 -0.99 31.40
N ILE A 242 -0.31 -1.58 31.82
CA ILE A 242 -0.92 -2.74 31.15
C ILE A 242 -2.37 -2.41 30.81
N GLN A 243 -2.82 -2.88 29.66
CA GLN A 243 -4.19 -2.71 29.19
C GLN A 243 -5.13 -3.60 30.01
N MET A 244 -6.22 -3.03 30.51
CA MET A 244 -7.13 -3.71 31.40
C MET A 244 -8.50 -3.88 30.74
N PHE A 245 -8.98 -5.13 30.64
CA PHE A 245 -10.25 -5.46 30.02
C PHE A 245 -11.25 -5.94 31.07
N SER A 246 -12.30 -5.16 31.24
CA SER A 246 -13.46 -5.53 32.03
C SER A 246 -14.31 -6.52 31.24
N VAL A 247 -14.50 -7.74 31.74
CA VAL A 247 -15.18 -8.83 31.06
C VAL A 247 -16.19 -9.50 31.98
N ASP A 248 -17.13 -10.24 31.41
CA ASP A 248 -17.98 -11.21 32.12
C ASP A 248 -17.41 -12.63 32.03
N TYR A 249 -18.11 -13.59 32.63
CA TYR A 249 -17.69 -15.00 32.66
C TYR A 249 -17.62 -15.66 31.27
N ASP A 250 -18.42 -15.20 30.31
CA ASP A 250 -18.52 -15.79 28.98
C ASP A 250 -17.54 -15.22 27.95
N TYR A 251 -16.86 -14.11 28.28
CA TYR A 251 -16.01 -13.38 27.32
C TYR A 251 -14.91 -14.25 26.72
N LEU A 252 -14.15 -14.93 27.59
CA LEU A 252 -13.04 -15.75 27.14
C LEU A 252 -13.52 -16.94 26.28
N SER A 253 -14.68 -17.50 26.61
CA SER A 253 -15.30 -18.57 25.80
C SER A 253 -15.83 -18.08 24.47
N ALA A 254 -16.27 -16.82 24.39
CA ALA A 254 -16.81 -16.22 23.17
C ALA A 254 -15.73 -15.79 22.16
N TYR A 255 -14.59 -15.30 22.65
CA TYR A 255 -13.57 -14.67 21.80
C TYR A 255 -12.23 -15.39 21.80
N MET A 256 -11.88 -16.08 22.89
CA MET A 256 -10.54 -16.66 23.04
C MET A 256 -10.53 -18.14 22.73
N PRO A 257 -9.81 -18.51 21.72
CA PRO A 257 -9.78 -19.89 21.28
C PRO A 257 -8.99 -20.79 22.24
N ARG A 258 -7.96 -20.28 22.91
CA ARG A 258 -7.02 -21.15 23.61
C ARG A 258 -6.52 -20.58 24.95
N MET A 259 -6.80 -21.33 26.01
CA MET A 259 -6.12 -21.20 27.30
C MET A 259 -4.78 -21.96 27.24
N ILE A 260 -3.68 -21.29 27.58
CA ILE A 260 -2.36 -21.94 27.63
C ILE A 260 -2.23 -22.77 28.91
N CYS A 261 -2.56 -22.15 30.05
CA CYS A 261 -2.53 -22.81 31.34
C CYS A 261 -3.55 -22.18 32.29
N GLY A 262 -3.90 -22.90 33.35
CA GLY A 262 -4.89 -22.46 34.31
C GLY A 262 -6.33 -22.62 33.83
N ARG A 263 -7.20 -21.70 34.22
CA ARG A 263 -8.63 -21.71 33.89
C ARG A 263 -9.20 -20.33 33.60
N SER A 264 -10.35 -20.30 32.94
CA SER A 264 -11.19 -19.10 32.78
C SER A 264 -11.94 -18.78 34.06
N PHE A 265 -12.61 -17.62 34.06
CA PHE A 265 -13.58 -17.24 35.10
C PHE A 265 -14.76 -18.20 35.08
N SER A 266 -15.32 -18.51 36.28
CA SER A 266 -16.55 -19.30 36.43
C SER A 266 -17.36 -18.80 37.63
N GLU A 267 -18.68 -18.80 37.47
CA GLU A 267 -19.61 -18.52 38.56
C GLU A 267 -19.56 -19.57 39.68
N ASP A 268 -19.18 -20.81 39.34
CA ASP A 268 -19.13 -21.95 40.28
C ASP A 268 -18.06 -21.78 41.38
N TYR A 269 -17.05 -20.97 41.12
CA TYR A 269 -15.92 -20.76 42.05
C TYR A 269 -16.05 -19.51 42.91
N GLY A 270 -17.20 -19.07 43.30
CA GLY A 270 -17.57 -18.01 44.29
C GLY A 270 -16.58 -16.93 44.73
N GLY A 271 -15.37 -16.90 44.19
CA GLY A 271 -14.25 -16.01 44.61
C GLY A 271 -13.49 -15.36 43.44
N ASP A 272 -13.97 -15.46 42.20
CA ASP A 272 -13.22 -14.97 41.02
C ASP A 272 -13.16 -13.43 40.90
N LEU A 273 -13.85 -12.68 41.76
CA LEU A 273 -13.78 -11.22 41.79
C LEU A 273 -12.38 -10.65 42.03
N ASN A 274 -11.56 -11.35 42.84
CA ASN A 274 -10.17 -10.98 43.11
C ASN A 274 -9.18 -11.74 42.23
N ARG A 275 -9.61 -12.19 41.03
CA ARG A 275 -8.83 -13.00 40.11
C ARG A 275 -8.71 -12.33 38.75
N VAL A 276 -7.61 -12.67 38.08
CA VAL A 276 -7.29 -12.13 36.74
C VAL A 276 -6.79 -13.22 35.83
N VAL A 277 -7.02 -13.03 34.54
CA VAL A 277 -6.41 -13.81 33.47
C VAL A 277 -5.50 -12.89 32.67
N LEU A 278 -4.33 -13.36 32.29
CA LEU A 278 -3.33 -12.63 31.53
C LEU A 278 -3.23 -13.16 30.10
N ASN A 279 -2.76 -12.34 29.17
CA ASN A 279 -2.20 -12.88 27.94
C ASN A 279 -0.67 -13.10 28.08
N GLU A 280 -0.03 -13.84 27.16
CA GLU A 280 1.40 -14.13 27.20
C GLU A 280 2.25 -12.86 27.26
N GLU A 281 1.85 -11.80 26.56
CA GLU A 281 2.59 -10.53 26.55
C GLU A 281 2.57 -9.84 27.91
N ALA A 282 1.47 -9.94 28.66
CA ALA A 282 1.41 -9.44 30.03
C ALA A 282 2.31 -10.26 30.98
N VAL A 283 2.36 -11.59 30.83
CA VAL A 283 3.27 -12.47 31.56
C VAL A 283 4.72 -12.04 31.34
N ARG A 284 5.10 -11.85 30.06
CA ARG A 284 6.45 -11.41 29.67
C ARG A 284 6.80 -10.02 30.23
N LEU A 285 5.87 -9.05 30.13
CA LEU A 285 6.10 -7.68 30.61
C LEU A 285 6.26 -7.61 32.13
N LEU A 286 5.52 -8.46 32.86
CA LEU A 286 5.60 -8.56 34.33
C LEU A 286 6.86 -9.29 34.80
N GLY A 287 7.63 -9.92 33.91
CA GLY A 287 8.90 -10.56 34.19
C GLY A 287 8.80 -12.00 34.68
N TYR A 288 7.67 -12.69 34.46
CA TYR A 288 7.56 -14.13 34.73
C TYR A 288 8.26 -14.94 33.64
N GLU A 289 8.94 -16.03 34.04
CA GLU A 289 9.72 -16.87 33.12
C GLU A 289 8.87 -17.70 32.18
N SER A 290 7.66 -18.09 32.62
CA SER A 290 6.70 -18.84 31.81
C SER A 290 5.27 -18.55 32.24
N ALA A 291 4.30 -19.02 31.44
CA ALA A 291 2.87 -18.92 31.76
C ALA A 291 2.54 -19.69 33.05
N GLU A 292 3.13 -20.86 33.26
CA GLU A 292 2.96 -21.68 34.45
C GLU A 292 3.54 -21.02 35.70
N ALA A 293 4.66 -20.31 35.56
CA ALA A 293 5.28 -19.57 36.66
C ALA A 293 4.44 -18.36 37.13
N ALA A 294 3.59 -17.85 36.27
CA ALA A 294 2.67 -16.76 36.59
C ALA A 294 1.42 -17.24 37.34
N LEU A 295 1.02 -18.51 37.20
CA LEU A 295 -0.18 -19.05 37.86
C LEU A 295 -0.05 -19.01 39.39
N GLY A 296 -1.14 -18.58 40.06
CA GLY A 296 -1.20 -18.46 41.51
C GLY A 296 -0.41 -17.27 42.08
N GLN A 297 0.35 -16.55 41.26
CA GLN A 297 1.01 -15.32 41.68
C GLN A 297 0.01 -14.19 41.86
N GLN A 298 0.36 -13.25 42.73
CA GLN A 298 -0.49 -12.10 43.01
C GLN A 298 0.02 -10.85 42.30
N LEU A 299 -0.91 -10.06 41.78
CA LEU A 299 -0.67 -8.75 41.21
C LEU A 299 -1.22 -7.64 42.12
N LYS A 300 -0.50 -6.55 42.24
CA LYS A 300 -0.98 -5.29 42.76
C LYS A 300 -1.38 -4.37 41.64
N MET A 301 -2.67 -4.08 41.56
CA MET A 301 -3.21 -3.04 40.70
C MET A 301 -3.39 -1.79 41.56
N GLU A 302 -2.88 -0.64 41.15
CA GLU A 302 -2.87 0.57 41.97
C GLU A 302 -4.28 1.13 42.27
N VAL A 303 -5.26 0.84 41.41
CA VAL A 303 -6.66 1.28 41.57
C VAL A 303 -7.50 0.34 42.43
N VAL A 304 -6.95 -0.78 42.90
CA VAL A 304 -7.62 -1.79 43.68
C VAL A 304 -6.82 -2.07 44.96
N SER A 305 -7.49 -2.05 46.12
CA SER A 305 -6.80 -2.21 47.40
C SER A 305 -6.23 -3.62 47.61
N ASP A 306 -6.99 -4.66 47.23
CA ASP A 306 -6.61 -6.04 47.43
C ASP A 306 -5.74 -6.57 46.26
N PRO A 307 -4.81 -7.50 46.54
CA PRO A 307 -4.08 -8.15 45.49
C PRO A 307 -5.00 -9.06 44.65
N LEU A 308 -4.67 -9.22 43.37
CA LEU A 308 -5.41 -10.04 42.41
C LEU A 308 -4.61 -11.30 42.09
N GLU A 309 -5.20 -12.48 42.21
CA GLU A 309 -4.58 -13.78 41.88
C GLU A 309 -4.66 -14.07 40.41
N ILE A 310 -3.57 -14.50 39.79
CA ILE A 310 -3.52 -14.96 38.40
C ILE A 310 -4.03 -16.40 38.35
N ILE A 311 -5.17 -16.62 37.70
CA ILE A 311 -5.81 -17.95 37.58
C ILE A 311 -5.65 -18.61 36.23
N GLY A 312 -5.22 -17.86 35.22
CA GLY A 312 -5.05 -18.37 33.88
C GLY A 312 -4.21 -17.47 33.00
N VAL A 313 -3.65 -18.08 31.97
CA VAL A 313 -2.95 -17.39 30.89
C VAL A 313 -3.52 -17.84 29.56
N VAL A 314 -3.91 -16.86 28.72
CA VAL A 314 -4.41 -17.07 27.37
C VAL A 314 -3.34 -16.77 26.34
N GLU A 315 -3.46 -17.41 25.17
CA GLU A 315 -2.64 -17.09 24.00
C GLU A 315 -2.84 -15.62 23.58
N ASN A 316 -1.77 -15.03 23.04
CA ASN A 316 -1.89 -13.70 22.47
C ASN A 316 -2.88 -13.69 21.30
N TYR A 317 -3.69 -12.66 21.22
CA TYR A 317 -4.61 -12.46 20.11
C TYR A 317 -4.56 -11.02 19.60
N HIS A 318 -5.05 -10.81 18.40
CA HIS A 318 -5.01 -9.50 17.75
C HIS A 318 -6.16 -8.61 18.24
N GLN A 319 -5.90 -7.87 19.32
CA GLN A 319 -6.84 -6.85 19.82
C GLN A 319 -6.96 -5.65 18.88
N GLN A 320 -5.94 -5.38 18.08
CA GLN A 320 -5.89 -4.33 17.09
C GLN A 320 -5.52 -4.92 15.71
N SER A 321 -5.31 -4.06 14.72
CA SER A 321 -4.79 -4.48 13.42
C SER A 321 -3.45 -5.23 13.56
N LEU A 322 -3.18 -6.18 12.67
CA LEU A 322 -1.89 -6.87 12.55
C LEU A 322 -0.69 -5.92 12.27
N ALA A 323 -0.96 -4.65 12.01
CA ALA A 323 0.09 -3.65 11.94
C ALA A 323 0.75 -3.37 13.30
N VAL A 324 0.06 -3.69 14.41
CA VAL A 324 0.51 -3.41 15.78
C VAL A 324 0.89 -4.71 16.47
N ALA A 325 1.99 -4.70 17.24
CA ALA A 325 2.39 -5.83 18.06
C ALA A 325 1.36 -6.16 19.14
N TYR A 326 1.38 -7.40 19.61
CA TYR A 326 0.55 -7.80 20.75
C TYR A 326 0.79 -6.87 21.93
N LYS A 327 -0.32 -6.45 22.56
CA LYS A 327 -0.24 -5.63 23.77
C LYS A 327 -0.43 -6.49 25.01
N PRO A 328 0.22 -6.14 26.13
CA PRO A 328 -0.02 -6.81 27.40
C PRO A 328 -1.44 -6.50 27.88
N ILE A 329 -2.23 -7.54 28.18
CA ILE A 329 -3.63 -7.44 28.57
C ILE A 329 -3.87 -8.22 29.86
N ILE A 330 -4.61 -7.60 30.78
CA ILE A 330 -5.16 -8.22 31.97
C ILE A 330 -6.68 -8.22 31.86
N PHE A 331 -7.29 -9.38 31.91
CA PHE A 331 -8.73 -9.56 32.00
C PHE A 331 -9.15 -9.64 33.48
N PHE A 332 -10.22 -8.95 33.83
CA PHE A 332 -10.81 -8.96 35.17
C PHE A 332 -12.32 -8.87 35.07
N LEU A 333 -13.02 -9.40 36.08
CA LEU A 333 -14.47 -9.34 36.11
C LEU A 333 -15.00 -7.91 36.32
N LYS A 334 -16.00 -7.52 35.54
CA LYS A 334 -16.58 -6.16 35.49
C LYS A 334 -17.07 -5.66 36.83
N GLU A 335 -17.52 -6.57 37.70
CA GLU A 335 -18.02 -6.29 39.04
C GLU A 335 -16.91 -5.80 39.98
N ARG A 336 -15.64 -6.11 39.70
CA ARG A 336 -14.50 -5.73 40.54
C ARG A 336 -14.15 -4.25 40.44
N VAL A 337 -14.29 -3.66 39.24
CA VAL A 337 -13.97 -2.24 38.98
C VAL A 337 -15.13 -1.61 38.21
N PRO A 338 -16.25 -1.31 38.89
CA PRO A 338 -17.50 -0.88 38.23
C PRO A 338 -17.42 0.45 37.46
N PHE A 339 -16.40 1.28 37.75
CA PHE A 339 -16.20 2.53 37.03
C PHE A 339 -15.54 2.35 35.63
N ILE A 340 -15.02 1.17 35.32
CA ILE A 340 -14.55 0.86 33.98
C ILE A 340 -15.75 0.47 33.11
N ALA A 341 -16.01 1.28 32.11
CA ALA A 341 -17.16 1.08 31.24
C ALA A 341 -17.08 -0.27 30.47
N THR A 342 -18.26 -0.88 30.32
CA THR A 342 -18.46 -2.08 29.47
C THR A 342 -19.35 -1.71 28.28
N PRO A 343 -18.83 -0.99 27.26
CA PRO A 343 -19.66 -0.38 26.23
C PRO A 343 -20.20 -1.36 25.18
N TYR A 344 -19.94 -2.68 25.31
CA TYR A 344 -20.27 -3.67 24.30
C TYR A 344 -21.04 -4.86 24.85
N ILE A 345 -22.05 -5.27 24.08
CA ILE A 345 -22.78 -6.53 24.25
C ILE A 345 -22.53 -7.34 22.99
N SER A 346 -21.89 -8.46 23.10
CA SER A 346 -21.52 -9.30 21.96
C SER A 346 -22.36 -10.54 21.94
N VAL A 347 -23.03 -10.80 20.81
CA VAL A 347 -23.92 -11.93 20.58
C VAL A 347 -23.31 -12.80 19.51
N CYS A 348 -22.84 -13.98 19.87
CA CYS A 348 -22.27 -14.97 18.97
C CYS A 348 -23.40 -15.77 18.32
N LEU A 349 -23.63 -15.58 17.03
CA LEU A 349 -24.69 -16.23 16.26
C LEU A 349 -24.22 -17.58 15.69
N LYS A 350 -25.08 -18.60 15.76
CA LYS A 350 -24.86 -19.88 15.07
C LYS A 350 -25.20 -19.71 13.59
N GLY A 351 -24.24 -19.93 12.70
CA GLY A 351 -24.44 -19.81 11.25
C GLY A 351 -24.31 -18.37 10.71
N LYS A 352 -24.79 -18.13 9.48
CA LYS A 352 -24.59 -16.86 8.78
C LYS A 352 -25.43 -15.67 9.30
N GLY A 353 -26.30 -15.89 10.29
CA GLY A 353 -27.19 -14.86 10.86
C GLY A 353 -28.08 -14.20 9.79
N ASP A 354 -29.32 -14.65 9.67
CA ASP A 354 -30.27 -14.08 8.72
C ASP A 354 -30.74 -12.68 9.15
N ALA A 355 -31.18 -11.87 8.20
CA ALA A 355 -31.72 -10.53 8.47
C ALA A 355 -32.90 -10.56 9.45
N GLY A 356 -33.64 -11.66 9.53
CA GLY A 356 -34.72 -11.87 10.50
C GLY A 356 -34.23 -11.90 11.94
N VAL A 357 -33.10 -12.55 12.21
CA VAL A 357 -32.50 -12.62 13.57
C VAL A 357 -32.15 -11.23 14.09
N LEU A 358 -31.59 -10.38 13.23
CA LEU A 358 -31.24 -9.00 13.58
C LEU A 358 -32.49 -8.19 13.96
N THR A 359 -33.58 -8.31 13.16
CA THR A 359 -34.83 -7.60 13.43
C THR A 359 -35.46 -8.02 14.76
N GLU A 360 -35.42 -9.32 15.08
CA GLU A 360 -35.93 -9.85 16.35
C GLU A 360 -35.09 -9.38 17.55
N ILE A 361 -33.75 -9.34 17.40
CA ILE A 361 -32.86 -8.81 18.45
C ILE A 361 -33.10 -7.32 18.64
N GLU A 362 -33.30 -6.55 17.58
CA GLU A 362 -33.62 -5.14 17.64
C GLU A 362 -34.95 -4.90 18.35
N GLN A 363 -36.00 -5.66 18.03
CA GLN A 363 -37.30 -5.56 18.71
C GLN A 363 -37.15 -5.85 20.21
N MET A 364 -36.45 -6.93 20.55
CA MET A 364 -36.14 -7.27 21.94
C MET A 364 -35.38 -6.14 22.64
N TYR A 365 -34.36 -5.57 21.99
CA TYR A 365 -33.60 -4.44 22.56
C TYR A 365 -34.50 -3.24 22.85
N ARG A 366 -35.41 -2.89 21.94
CA ARG A 366 -36.35 -1.78 22.10
C ARG A 366 -37.36 -1.99 23.25
N GLU A 367 -37.76 -3.28 23.51
CA GLU A 367 -38.60 -3.62 24.68
C GLU A 367 -37.88 -3.30 25.99
N TYR A 368 -36.61 -3.64 26.13
CA TYR A 368 -35.84 -3.43 27.35
C TYR A 368 -35.28 -2.01 27.49
N PHE A 369 -34.95 -1.35 26.37
CA PHE A 369 -34.27 -0.05 26.31
C PHE A 369 -34.97 0.92 25.36
N PRO A 370 -36.23 1.33 25.64
CA PRO A 370 -37.05 2.12 24.74
C PRO A 370 -36.50 3.52 24.45
N THR A 371 -35.66 4.07 25.33
CA THR A 371 -35.05 5.39 25.20
C THR A 371 -33.66 5.37 24.57
N SER A 372 -33.10 4.17 24.33
CA SER A 372 -31.76 4.02 23.81
C SER A 372 -31.77 3.67 22.31
N LEU A 373 -30.87 4.27 21.56
CA LEU A 373 -30.70 3.95 20.15
C LEU A 373 -30.07 2.56 20.01
N PHE A 374 -30.68 1.68 19.19
CA PHE A 374 -30.07 0.41 18.81
C PHE A 374 -28.93 0.67 17.85
N SER A 375 -27.71 0.64 18.34
CA SER A 375 -26.49 0.81 17.55
C SER A 375 -25.67 -0.48 17.59
N TYR A 376 -25.38 -1.04 16.43
CA TYR A 376 -24.68 -2.31 16.32
C TYR A 376 -23.70 -2.32 15.15
N PHE A 377 -22.83 -3.31 15.15
CA PHE A 377 -22.01 -3.69 14.01
C PHE A 377 -21.71 -5.20 14.07
N PHE A 378 -21.44 -5.79 12.92
CA PHE A 378 -20.88 -7.13 12.90
C PHE A 378 -19.36 -7.06 12.99
N LEU A 379 -18.79 -7.90 13.82
CA LEU A 379 -17.34 -7.90 14.07
C LEU A 379 -16.54 -8.19 12.79
N ASN A 380 -17.04 -9.09 11.94
CA ASN A 380 -16.42 -9.40 10.65
C ASN A 380 -16.42 -8.19 9.71
N ASP A 381 -17.55 -7.46 9.63
CA ASP A 381 -17.65 -6.25 8.78
C ASP A 381 -16.75 -5.11 9.33
N PHE A 382 -16.60 -5.06 10.65
CA PHE A 382 -15.69 -4.11 11.30
C PHE A 382 -14.22 -4.42 11.01
N ASN A 383 -13.84 -5.70 11.01
CA ASN A 383 -12.50 -6.13 10.62
C ASN A 383 -12.21 -5.78 9.15
N GLU A 384 -13.16 -5.95 8.24
CA GLU A 384 -13.00 -5.46 6.85
C GLU A 384 -12.76 -3.95 6.80
N PHE A 385 -13.43 -3.19 7.65
CA PHE A 385 -13.25 -1.73 7.72
C PHE A 385 -11.86 -1.35 8.22
N LEU A 386 -11.29 -2.06 9.20
CA LEU A 386 -9.93 -1.84 9.70
C LEU A 386 -8.88 -1.90 8.58
N TYR A 387 -9.00 -2.90 7.69
CA TYR A 387 -8.05 -3.10 6.58
C TYR A 387 -8.42 -2.34 5.29
N LYS A 388 -9.52 -1.58 5.30
CA LYS A 388 -9.96 -0.79 4.14
C LYS A 388 -8.92 0.24 3.71
N SER A 389 -8.25 0.88 4.68
CA SER A 389 -7.18 1.85 4.40
C SER A 389 -6.00 1.21 3.67
N ASP A 390 -5.55 0.04 4.15
CA ASP A 390 -4.43 -0.70 3.56
C ASP A 390 -4.80 -1.24 2.17
N ARG A 391 -6.03 -1.71 2.00
CA ARG A 391 -6.55 -2.14 0.69
C ARG A 391 -6.62 -0.97 -0.30
N ASN A 392 -7.10 0.18 0.13
CA ASN A 392 -7.13 1.39 -0.71
C ASN A 392 -5.71 1.84 -1.08
N PHE A 393 -4.76 1.78 -0.15
CA PHE A 393 -3.35 2.01 -0.43
C PHE A 393 -2.82 1.05 -1.50
N GLY A 394 -3.16 -0.24 -1.42
CA GLY A 394 -2.83 -1.23 -2.45
C GLY A 394 -3.35 -0.85 -3.84
N TRP A 395 -4.60 -0.38 -3.95
CA TRP A 395 -5.18 0.07 -5.22
C TRP A 395 -4.51 1.33 -5.76
N ILE A 396 -4.17 2.29 -4.90
CA ILE A 396 -3.39 3.48 -5.31
C ILE A 396 -2.04 3.05 -5.85
N PHE A 397 -1.37 2.13 -5.18
CA PHE A 397 -0.08 1.58 -5.62
C PHE A 397 -0.17 0.86 -6.96
N ALA A 398 -1.21 0.04 -7.16
CA ALA A 398 -1.46 -0.66 -8.41
C ALA A 398 -1.75 0.29 -9.58
N SER A 399 -2.57 1.34 -9.35
CA SER A 399 -2.86 2.33 -10.38
C SER A 399 -1.64 3.15 -10.79
N ALA A 400 -0.80 3.52 -9.83
CA ALA A 400 0.48 4.18 -10.09
C ALA A 400 1.44 3.27 -10.87
N SER A 401 1.51 1.97 -10.52
CA SER A 401 2.31 0.98 -11.25
C SER A 401 1.83 0.81 -12.69
N LEU A 402 0.51 0.74 -12.90
CA LEU A 402 -0.07 0.64 -14.25
C LEU A 402 0.28 1.87 -15.09
N LEU A 403 0.18 3.07 -14.50
CA LEU A 403 0.55 4.31 -15.16
C LEU A 403 2.05 4.34 -15.50
N ALA A 404 2.91 3.93 -14.57
CA ALA A 404 4.36 3.85 -14.79
C ALA A 404 4.71 2.93 -15.95
N VAL A 405 4.11 1.74 -15.98
CA VAL A 405 4.28 0.77 -17.08
C VAL A 405 3.80 1.33 -18.40
N PHE A 406 2.62 1.94 -18.42
CA PHE A 406 2.08 2.57 -19.63
C PHE A 406 3.01 3.65 -20.18
N VAL A 407 3.50 4.54 -19.33
CA VAL A 407 4.44 5.60 -19.70
C VAL A 407 5.79 5.02 -20.16
N ALA A 408 6.29 3.96 -19.50
CA ALA A 408 7.50 3.25 -19.92
C ALA A 408 7.34 2.59 -21.31
N CYS A 409 6.17 1.99 -21.59
CA CYS A 409 5.86 1.43 -22.91
C CYS A 409 5.87 2.49 -24.01
N LEU A 410 5.31 3.67 -23.76
CA LEU A 410 5.37 4.79 -24.71
C LEU A 410 6.83 5.19 -25.01
N GLY A 411 7.68 5.29 -23.97
CA GLY A 411 9.10 5.55 -24.15
C GLY A 411 9.82 4.50 -24.96
N LEU A 412 9.60 3.24 -24.65
CA LEU A 412 10.17 2.13 -25.37
C LEU A 412 9.72 2.12 -26.84
N TRP A 413 8.44 2.37 -27.08
CA TRP A 413 7.88 2.45 -28.43
C TRP A 413 8.54 3.54 -29.26
N ILE A 414 8.72 4.75 -28.70
CA ILE A 414 9.41 5.87 -29.34
C ILE A 414 10.86 5.52 -29.66
N VAL A 415 11.59 4.98 -28.68
CA VAL A 415 13.00 4.61 -28.85
C VAL A 415 13.16 3.49 -29.90
N THR A 416 12.26 2.52 -29.90
CA THR A 416 12.24 1.44 -30.90
C THR A 416 12.00 1.98 -32.32
N LEU A 417 11.07 2.94 -32.46
CA LEU A 417 10.78 3.60 -33.71
C LEU A 417 12.06 4.24 -34.30
N PHE A 418 12.75 5.08 -33.51
CA PHE A 418 13.98 5.75 -33.94
C PHE A 418 15.14 4.77 -34.18
N SER A 419 15.33 3.78 -33.34
CA SER A 419 16.36 2.75 -33.51
C SER A 419 16.15 1.97 -34.81
N THR A 420 14.89 1.69 -35.13
CA THR A 420 14.52 0.95 -36.33
C THR A 420 14.72 1.80 -37.60
N LEU A 421 14.29 3.08 -37.53
CA LEU A 421 14.50 4.02 -38.64
C LEU A 421 15.99 4.22 -38.95
N SER A 422 16.84 4.32 -37.94
CA SER A 422 18.29 4.48 -38.12
C SER A 422 18.98 3.24 -38.69
N ARG A 423 18.38 2.04 -38.56
CA ARG A 423 18.92 0.77 -39.08
C ARG A 423 18.21 0.28 -40.34
N LEU A 424 17.31 1.07 -40.95
CA LEU A 424 16.56 0.66 -42.14
C LEU A 424 17.46 0.21 -43.29
N LYS A 425 18.55 0.93 -43.59
CA LYS A 425 19.52 0.54 -44.64
C LYS A 425 20.16 -0.81 -44.32
N GLU A 426 20.59 -1.07 -43.10
CA GLU A 426 21.16 -2.35 -42.65
C GLU A 426 20.14 -3.47 -42.80
N VAL A 427 18.88 -3.26 -42.36
CA VAL A 427 17.79 -4.24 -42.53
C VAL A 427 17.50 -4.51 -44.01
N GLY A 428 17.48 -3.46 -44.83
CA GLY A 428 17.29 -3.58 -46.28
C GLY A 428 18.37 -4.44 -46.94
N ILE A 429 19.66 -4.17 -46.68
CA ILE A 429 20.80 -4.92 -47.20
C ILE A 429 20.74 -6.38 -46.75
N ARG A 430 20.53 -6.64 -45.46
CA ARG A 430 20.42 -8.02 -44.93
C ARG A 430 19.25 -8.79 -45.56
N LYS A 431 18.14 -8.09 -45.82
CA LYS A 431 16.97 -8.70 -46.45
C LYS A 431 17.23 -9.08 -47.91
N VAL A 432 17.97 -8.25 -48.68
CA VAL A 432 18.42 -8.55 -50.04
C VAL A 432 19.39 -9.73 -50.05
N LEU A 433 20.24 -9.84 -49.03
CA LEU A 433 21.17 -10.95 -48.82
C LEU A 433 20.50 -12.24 -48.30
N GLY A 434 19.15 -12.29 -48.19
CA GLY A 434 18.42 -13.50 -47.83
C GLY A 434 18.20 -13.71 -46.32
N ALA A 435 18.41 -12.71 -45.47
CA ALA A 435 18.18 -12.86 -44.03
C ALA A 435 16.71 -13.17 -43.71
N ASN A 436 16.49 -14.20 -42.87
CA ASN A 436 15.14 -14.60 -42.40
C ASN A 436 14.52 -13.54 -41.48
N LYS A 437 13.18 -13.43 -41.50
CA LYS A 437 12.40 -12.47 -40.69
C LYS A 437 12.70 -12.62 -39.20
N THR A 438 12.87 -13.83 -38.69
CA THR A 438 13.20 -14.12 -37.28
C THR A 438 14.60 -13.61 -36.91
N SER A 439 15.60 -13.75 -37.78
CA SER A 439 16.95 -13.22 -37.55
C SER A 439 16.95 -11.69 -37.47
N LEU A 440 16.21 -11.02 -38.37
CA LEU A 440 16.07 -9.56 -38.38
C LEU A 440 15.33 -9.07 -37.12
N PHE A 441 14.30 -9.79 -36.73
CA PHE A 441 13.56 -9.50 -35.48
C PHE A 441 14.49 -9.56 -34.26
N PHE A 442 15.26 -10.64 -34.11
CA PHE A 442 16.17 -10.82 -33.00
C PHE A 442 17.26 -9.73 -32.91
N VAL A 443 17.81 -9.34 -34.06
CA VAL A 443 18.84 -8.28 -34.14
C VAL A 443 18.28 -6.93 -33.66
N LEU A 444 17.01 -6.61 -33.96
CA LEU A 444 16.38 -5.34 -33.59
C LEU A 444 15.90 -5.32 -32.16
N THR A 445 15.54 -6.48 -31.59
CA THR A 445 14.96 -6.57 -30.24
C THR A 445 15.97 -6.89 -29.14
N LYS A 446 17.05 -7.63 -29.47
CA LYS A 446 18.06 -8.11 -28.50
C LYS A 446 18.57 -7.02 -27.57
N GLU A 447 18.90 -5.85 -28.12
CA GLU A 447 19.46 -4.75 -27.35
C GLU A 447 18.48 -4.23 -26.30
N LEU A 448 17.19 -4.09 -26.67
CA LEU A 448 16.14 -3.58 -25.78
C LEU A 448 15.79 -4.59 -24.68
N LEU A 449 15.68 -5.87 -25.03
CA LEU A 449 15.46 -6.93 -24.05
C LEU A 449 16.61 -7.04 -23.05
N LEU A 450 17.86 -6.87 -23.52
CA LEU A 450 19.04 -6.85 -22.65
C LEU A 450 19.00 -5.69 -21.64
N LEU A 451 18.54 -4.51 -22.06
CA LEU A 451 18.35 -3.37 -21.14
C LEU A 451 17.27 -3.65 -20.10
N THR A 452 16.19 -4.35 -20.47
CA THR A 452 15.14 -4.78 -19.53
C THR A 452 15.69 -5.79 -18.52
N VAL A 453 16.50 -6.76 -18.96
CA VAL A 453 17.19 -7.72 -18.07
C VAL A 453 18.11 -6.98 -17.09
N LEU A 454 18.91 -6.03 -17.58
CA LEU A 454 19.80 -5.22 -16.74
C LEU A 454 19.01 -4.39 -15.71
N ALA A 455 17.92 -3.77 -16.14
CA ALA A 455 17.03 -3.02 -15.26
C ALA A 455 16.42 -3.89 -14.17
N SER A 456 15.99 -5.11 -14.52
CA SER A 456 15.44 -6.08 -13.57
C SER A 456 16.50 -6.60 -12.59
N ALA A 457 17.73 -6.86 -13.06
CA ALA A 457 18.84 -7.30 -12.22
C ALA A 457 19.18 -6.28 -11.13
N ILE A 458 19.09 -4.97 -11.45
CA ILE A 458 19.24 -3.88 -10.48
C ILE A 458 17.95 -3.71 -9.67
N GLY A 459 16.79 -3.91 -10.28
CA GLY A 459 15.47 -3.75 -9.69
C GLY A 459 15.19 -4.72 -8.55
N ILE A 460 15.68 -5.96 -8.63
CA ILE A 460 15.52 -6.97 -7.58
C ILE A 460 16.08 -6.48 -6.25
N PRO A 461 17.37 -6.14 -6.10
CA PRO A 461 17.90 -5.70 -4.81
C PRO A 461 17.30 -4.37 -4.34
N VAL A 462 17.04 -3.43 -5.26
CA VAL A 462 16.44 -2.14 -4.90
C VAL A 462 15.01 -2.34 -4.36
N SER A 463 14.18 -3.12 -5.04
CA SER A 463 12.82 -3.40 -4.57
C SER A 463 12.82 -4.22 -3.28
N ALA A 464 13.76 -5.16 -3.10
CA ALA A 464 13.89 -5.92 -1.87
C ALA A 464 14.18 -5.03 -0.66
N VAL A 465 15.13 -4.11 -0.77
CA VAL A 465 15.45 -3.15 0.31
C VAL A 465 14.26 -2.25 0.62
N LEU A 466 13.62 -1.68 -0.40
CA LEU A 466 12.49 -0.77 -0.19
C LEU A 466 11.28 -1.48 0.41
N MET A 467 10.99 -2.70 -0.05
CA MET A 467 9.82 -3.45 0.44
C MET A 467 10.07 -4.05 1.82
N ASN A 468 11.29 -4.47 2.16
CA ASN A 468 11.62 -4.86 3.52
C ASN A 468 11.44 -3.70 4.49
N ALA A 469 12.00 -2.53 4.18
CA ALA A 469 11.86 -1.35 5.02
C ALA A 469 10.39 -0.91 5.19
N TRP A 470 9.55 -1.16 4.18
CA TRP A 470 8.11 -0.93 4.31
C TRP A 470 7.42 -1.99 5.16
N LEU A 471 7.74 -3.27 4.98
CA LEU A 471 7.16 -4.37 5.74
C LEU A 471 7.53 -4.29 7.23
N GLU A 472 8.71 -3.81 7.58
CA GLU A 472 9.14 -3.56 8.97
C GLU A 472 8.26 -2.54 9.71
N THR A 473 7.43 -1.75 9.00
CA THR A 473 6.42 -0.89 9.63
C THR A 473 5.22 -1.67 10.18
N TYR A 474 5.08 -2.94 9.82
CA TYR A 474 4.06 -3.86 10.32
C TYR A 474 4.68 -4.83 11.32
N ALA A 475 4.04 -5.00 12.49
CA ALA A 475 4.50 -5.95 13.48
C ALA A 475 4.41 -7.40 12.96
N PHE A 476 3.35 -7.68 12.18
CA PHE A 476 3.15 -8.97 11.54
C PHE A 476 3.14 -8.79 10.02
N HIS A 477 4.16 -9.31 9.38
CA HIS A 477 4.33 -9.16 7.95
C HIS A 477 4.78 -10.45 7.26
N ILE A 478 4.50 -10.52 5.97
CA ILE A 478 4.96 -11.61 5.12
C ILE A 478 6.47 -11.58 4.95
N SER A 479 7.08 -12.73 4.73
CA SER A 479 8.43 -12.81 4.18
C SER A 479 8.41 -12.57 2.67
N LEU A 480 9.38 -11.79 2.17
CA LEU A 480 9.51 -11.54 0.73
C LEU A 480 9.89 -12.83 0.00
N SER A 481 8.97 -13.34 -0.78
CA SER A 481 9.15 -14.56 -1.56
C SER A 481 9.80 -14.28 -2.90
N TRP A 482 10.74 -15.11 -3.33
CA TRP A 482 11.45 -14.98 -4.62
C TRP A 482 10.52 -14.95 -5.85
N TRP A 483 9.37 -15.60 -5.77
CA TRP A 483 8.40 -15.66 -6.87
C TRP A 483 7.83 -14.28 -7.24
N ILE A 484 7.75 -13.31 -6.30
CA ILE A 484 7.31 -11.93 -6.56
C ILE A 484 8.24 -11.30 -7.60
N TYR A 485 9.54 -11.46 -7.42
CA TYR A 485 10.55 -10.92 -8.34
C TYR A 485 10.53 -11.66 -9.68
N ALA A 486 10.36 -12.99 -9.66
CA ALA A 486 10.24 -13.79 -10.86
C ALA A 486 9.00 -13.42 -11.68
N ALA A 487 7.84 -13.28 -11.04
CA ALA A 487 6.60 -12.85 -11.69
C ALA A 487 6.72 -11.43 -12.26
N THR A 488 7.33 -10.51 -11.50
CA THR A 488 7.59 -9.14 -11.96
C THR A 488 8.51 -9.12 -13.17
N PHE A 489 9.59 -9.91 -13.16
CA PHE A 489 10.52 -10.04 -14.28
C PHE A 489 9.81 -10.55 -15.53
N VAL A 490 9.07 -11.65 -15.40
CA VAL A 490 8.33 -12.27 -16.53
C VAL A 490 7.32 -11.28 -17.10
N LEU A 491 6.55 -10.61 -16.23
CA LEU A 491 5.56 -9.63 -16.65
C LEU A 491 6.22 -8.44 -17.39
N LEU A 492 7.30 -7.90 -16.85
CA LEU A 492 8.00 -6.77 -17.46
C LEU A 492 8.63 -7.15 -18.81
N MET A 493 9.23 -8.35 -18.91
CA MET A 493 9.77 -8.88 -20.15
C MET A 493 8.67 -9.09 -21.19
N LEU A 494 7.51 -9.61 -20.80
CA LEU A 494 6.37 -9.79 -21.70
C LEU A 494 5.87 -8.45 -22.23
N ILE A 495 5.70 -7.46 -21.36
CA ILE A 495 5.27 -6.10 -21.73
C ILE A 495 6.28 -5.47 -22.69
N ALA A 496 7.57 -5.52 -22.38
CA ALA A 496 8.64 -4.99 -23.24
C ALA A 496 8.63 -5.69 -24.61
N PHE A 497 8.52 -7.02 -24.64
CA PHE A 497 8.45 -7.81 -25.86
C PHE A 497 7.23 -7.43 -26.73
N LEU A 498 6.04 -7.37 -26.15
CA LEU A 498 4.80 -7.01 -26.86
C LEU A 498 4.86 -5.58 -27.42
N THR A 499 5.42 -4.64 -26.67
CA THR A 499 5.58 -3.24 -27.10
C THR A 499 6.48 -3.14 -28.34
N VAL A 500 7.58 -3.89 -28.37
CA VAL A 500 8.56 -3.87 -29.46
C VAL A 500 8.07 -4.69 -30.65
N LEU A 501 7.37 -5.80 -30.42
CA LEU A 501 6.89 -6.74 -31.45
C LEU A 501 6.13 -6.04 -32.55
N GLN A 502 5.16 -5.21 -32.21
CA GLN A 502 4.31 -4.50 -33.17
C GLN A 502 5.14 -3.60 -34.10
N GLN A 503 6.10 -2.86 -33.55
CA GLN A 503 6.89 -1.87 -34.27
C GLN A 503 7.91 -2.56 -35.21
N VAL A 504 8.61 -3.55 -34.69
CA VAL A 504 9.62 -4.30 -35.45
C VAL A 504 8.96 -5.10 -36.56
N TRP A 505 7.80 -5.71 -36.27
CA TRP A 505 7.02 -6.45 -37.27
C TRP A 505 6.59 -5.58 -38.47
N ARG A 506 6.10 -4.35 -38.19
CA ARG A 506 5.76 -3.37 -39.22
C ARG A 506 6.96 -3.04 -40.14
N THR A 507 8.15 -2.86 -39.52
CA THR A 507 9.38 -2.54 -40.28
C THR A 507 9.86 -3.69 -41.13
N ILE A 508 9.84 -4.92 -40.60
CA ILE A 508 10.24 -6.10 -41.36
C ILE A 508 9.32 -6.36 -42.57
N ARG A 509 8.06 -5.97 -42.50
CA ARG A 509 7.08 -6.10 -43.60
C ARG A 509 7.28 -5.09 -44.75
N GLN A 510 8.03 -4.01 -44.57
CA GLN A 510 8.27 -3.01 -45.62
C GLN A 510 9.06 -3.63 -46.80
N LYS A 511 8.71 -3.26 -48.02
CA LYS A 511 9.38 -3.74 -49.24
C LYS A 511 10.78 -3.15 -49.34
N PRO A 512 11.83 -3.96 -49.70
CA PRO A 512 13.23 -3.49 -49.78
C PRO A 512 13.42 -2.31 -50.73
N MET A 513 12.71 -2.29 -51.86
CA MET A 513 12.77 -1.20 -52.85
C MET A 513 12.34 0.17 -52.26
N ARG A 514 11.38 0.21 -51.32
CA ARG A 514 10.99 1.47 -50.65
C ARG A 514 12.05 1.96 -49.67
N ILE A 515 12.77 1.02 -49.05
CA ILE A 515 13.81 1.31 -48.04
C ILE A 515 15.05 1.91 -48.70
N LEU A 516 15.41 1.45 -49.89
CA LEU A 516 16.61 1.90 -50.63
C LEU A 516 16.38 3.18 -51.45
N LYS A 517 15.11 3.55 -51.71
CA LYS A 517 14.72 4.73 -52.51
C LYS A 517 14.55 6.00 -51.69
N TYR A 518 14.69 5.94 -50.39
CA TYR A 518 14.62 7.11 -49.47
C TYR A 518 16.02 7.77 -49.42
N GLU A 519 16.33 8.55 -50.42
CA GLU A 519 17.40 9.58 -50.43
C GLU A 519 16.78 10.97 -50.44
#